data_e61338391dd79fb87e0f76c5d6011589
#
_entry.id   e61338391dd79fb87e0f76c5d6011589
#
_cell.length_a   1.000
_cell.length_b   1.000
_cell.length_c   1.000
_cell.angle_alpha   90.00
_cell.angle_beta   90.00
_cell.angle_gamma   90.00
#
_symmetry.space_group_name_H-M   'P 1'
#
loop_
_entity.id
_entity.type
_entity.pdbx_description
1 polymer ?
#
loop_
_entity_poly.entity_id
_entity_poly.type
_entity_poly.pdbx_seq_one_letter_code
_entity_poly.pdbx_strand_id
1 'polypeptide(L)'
;MLASALLAALAGIGASAVRADDVPAPQDTAYNGTLKLVVDATDLDRRIFRVRENIPAQPGPLTLLFPEWIPGHHSPSGPIDQFAGLIVTAGGKRIEWKRDEFNVYAFHVDVPAGASSVDVEFQTLTPQDTRQGRIVMTPDIVNVQWNQVSLYPAGYRADRIQVEPSVKFPAGFQFGTALEQASKDGDTVTFKAIDYDDLVDSPIFAGRYFKRVDLDPNGRSPVHLNIVADNAKALEIKPEALDIHRKLVQQMDKLYGARHYNHYDFLLALTEKLGGIGLEHHRSSENSASPNYFTEWDKSWLGRDLLAHEYNHSWDGKYRRGADLATPNFNVPMGDSLLWVYEGQTQFWGNVVAARAGLLSQDQARDMLAFVAATYDKGRPGLSWRNIQDTTNDPTIAQRRPLSYRNYQMSEDYYSGGQMIWLDVDTKLRELTKNKRSLDDFAKAFFGMKDGDWKVNPYTFEEVVSTLNGITPYDWATYLRDRVDGHKGDLEGIERGGWKLVYNDKPSDALKAIEGRRHYTDLTYSAGFAVSAKGDISDVRWDGPAFNAGLSPGMHIVAVNNKEFDGDALKDAVTAAKTDKAPIELLVKNFDQYKTIKIDYHEGLKYPHLERDKSKPDWLGELYKAK
;
A
#
# COMPACT_ATOMS: atom_id res chain seq x y z
N MET A 1 56.31 59.50 24.01
CA MET A 1 55.22 59.07 24.91
C MET A 1 54.65 57.79 24.37
N LEU A 2 54.76 56.80 25.20
CA LEU A 2 54.57 55.40 24.83
C LEU A 2 53.13 55.09 24.42
N ALA A 3 52.93 54.36 23.31
CA ALA A 3 51.73 53.65 22.96
C ALA A 3 52.02 52.16 23.00
N SER A 4 51.47 51.48 23.99
CA SER A 4 51.57 50.03 24.18
C SER A 4 50.63 49.31 23.24
N ALA A 5 51.17 48.44 22.38
CA ALA A 5 50.40 47.52 21.55
C ALA A 5 50.07 46.25 22.37
N LEU A 6 48.78 46.00 22.61
CA LEU A 6 48.26 44.71 23.09
C LEU A 6 48.01 43.80 21.88
N LEU A 7 48.83 42.77 21.70
CA LEU A 7 48.52 41.67 20.83
C LEU A 7 47.55 40.72 21.56
N ALA A 8 46.31 40.68 21.10
CA ALA A 8 45.37 39.64 21.50
C ALA A 8 45.60 38.39 20.64
N ALA A 9 46.11 37.34 21.26
CA ALA A 9 46.18 35.98 20.64
C ALA A 9 44.75 35.40 20.64
N LEU A 10 44.11 35.39 19.48
CA LEU A 10 42.92 34.58 19.22
C LEU A 10 43.36 33.12 19.10
N ALA A 11 43.21 32.36 20.19
CA ALA A 11 43.23 30.90 20.13
C ALA A 11 41.98 30.47 19.34
N GLY A 12 42.15 30.07 18.10
CA GLY A 12 41.12 29.45 17.32
C GLY A 12 40.77 28.11 17.95
N ILE A 13 39.64 28.05 18.64
CA ILE A 13 38.98 26.80 18.97
C ILE A 13 38.46 26.30 17.61
N GLY A 14 39.25 25.46 16.95
CA GLY A 14 38.78 24.66 15.85
C GLY A 14 37.66 23.77 16.35
N ALA A 15 36.42 24.15 16.11
CA ALA A 15 35.32 23.20 16.21
C ALA A 15 35.64 22.09 15.19
N SER A 16 36.14 20.95 15.67
CA SER A 16 36.15 19.72 14.89
C SER A 16 34.71 19.49 14.50
N ALA A 17 34.40 19.68 13.21
CA ALA A 17 33.14 19.19 12.67
C ALA A 17 33.09 17.71 13.05
N VAL A 18 32.13 17.34 13.91
CA VAL A 18 31.83 15.94 14.18
C VAL A 18 31.41 15.38 12.82
N ARG A 19 32.31 14.65 12.17
CA ARG A 19 31.95 13.87 10.98
C ARG A 19 31.05 12.76 11.48
N ALA A 20 29.88 12.60 10.83
CA ALA A 20 29.15 11.36 10.87
C ALA A 20 30.16 10.24 10.55
N ASP A 21 30.16 9.15 11.30
CA ASP A 21 30.87 7.95 10.90
C ASP A 21 30.24 7.54 9.56
N ASP A 22 31.03 7.59 8.45
CA ASP A 22 30.50 7.40 7.12
C ASP A 22 29.92 5.98 6.99
N VAL A 23 28.61 5.85 6.82
CA VAL A 23 27.97 4.57 6.49
C VAL A 23 28.45 4.16 5.08
N PRO A 24 29.11 3.00 4.93
CA PRO A 24 29.65 2.58 3.64
C PRO A 24 28.56 2.50 2.55
N ALA A 25 28.80 3.14 1.41
CA ALA A 25 27.88 3.10 0.28
C ALA A 25 27.81 1.69 -0.33
N PRO A 26 26.62 1.25 -0.79
CA PRO A 26 26.43 -0.10 -1.33
C PRO A 26 27.21 -0.34 -2.61
N GLN A 27 28.00 -1.42 -2.64
CA GLN A 27 28.81 -1.88 -3.77
C GLN A 27 28.22 -3.14 -4.39
N ASP A 28 28.39 -3.32 -5.69
CA ASP A 28 27.99 -4.53 -6.41
C ASP A 28 29.06 -5.63 -6.29
N THR A 29 29.34 -6.03 -5.05
CA THR A 29 30.27 -7.11 -4.69
C THR A 29 29.59 -8.06 -3.72
N ALA A 30 29.85 -9.37 -3.87
CA ALA A 30 29.28 -10.36 -2.99
C ALA A 30 29.81 -10.19 -1.55
N TYR A 31 28.91 -10.26 -0.56
CA TYR A 31 29.30 -10.35 0.83
C TYR A 31 29.99 -11.69 1.11
N ASN A 32 31.04 -11.67 1.90
CA ASN A 32 31.82 -12.89 2.17
C ASN A 32 31.19 -13.70 3.30
N GLY A 33 30.50 -14.77 2.95
CA GLY A 33 29.84 -15.69 3.85
C GLY A 33 28.29 -15.55 3.83
N THR A 34 27.62 -16.41 4.60
CA THR A 34 26.16 -16.45 4.69
C THR A 34 25.74 -16.07 6.11
N LEU A 35 24.88 -15.07 6.24
CA LEU A 35 24.27 -14.70 7.51
C LEU A 35 23.34 -15.82 7.97
N LYS A 36 23.34 -16.13 9.26
CA LYS A 36 22.36 -17.02 9.88
C LYS A 36 21.41 -16.19 10.73
N LEU A 37 20.13 -16.24 10.42
CA LEU A 37 19.09 -15.46 11.09
C LEU A 37 18.08 -16.41 11.73
N VAL A 38 17.87 -16.28 13.03
CA VAL A 38 16.91 -17.07 13.80
C VAL A 38 15.92 -16.15 14.48
N VAL A 39 14.63 -16.31 14.19
CA VAL A 39 13.55 -15.56 14.80
C VAL A 39 12.70 -16.50 15.67
N ASP A 40 12.61 -16.22 16.96
CA ASP A 40 11.66 -16.89 17.86
C ASP A 40 10.37 -16.07 17.92
N ALA A 41 9.29 -16.62 17.36
CA ALA A 41 7.97 -16.01 17.27
C ALA A 41 6.97 -16.61 18.30
N THR A 42 7.45 -17.28 19.35
CA THR A 42 6.60 -18.03 20.30
C THR A 42 5.98 -17.17 21.40
N ASP A 43 6.47 -15.95 21.62
CA ASP A 43 6.03 -15.07 22.71
C ASP A 43 4.78 -14.22 22.30
N LEU A 44 3.67 -14.92 22.06
CA LEU A 44 2.43 -14.32 21.55
C LEU A 44 1.78 -13.35 22.55
N ASP A 45 1.80 -13.68 23.84
CA ASP A 45 1.11 -12.89 24.88
C ASP A 45 1.77 -11.53 25.09
N ARG A 46 3.10 -11.46 25.00
CA ARG A 46 3.86 -10.21 25.12
C ARG A 46 4.12 -9.56 23.76
N ARG A 47 3.82 -10.26 22.66
CA ARG A 47 4.01 -9.79 21.27
C ARG A 47 5.46 -9.40 20.99
N ILE A 48 6.39 -10.30 21.30
CA ILE A 48 7.83 -10.07 21.16
C ILE A 48 8.42 -11.09 20.20
N PHE A 49 9.13 -10.62 19.17
CA PHE A 49 10.07 -11.43 18.43
C PHE A 49 11.44 -11.37 19.12
N ARG A 50 12.09 -12.52 19.32
CA ARG A 50 13.49 -12.57 19.74
C ARG A 50 14.33 -13.01 18.56
N VAL A 51 15.35 -12.22 18.29
CA VAL A 51 16.19 -12.39 17.11
C VAL A 51 17.60 -12.71 17.53
N ARG A 52 18.20 -13.64 16.79
CA ARG A 52 19.62 -13.96 16.84
C ARG A 52 20.17 -14.02 15.43
N GLU A 53 21.29 -13.36 15.22
CA GLU A 53 22.00 -13.40 13.94
C GLU A 53 23.47 -13.75 14.17
N ASN A 54 24.02 -14.59 13.29
CA ASN A 54 25.46 -14.73 13.14
C ASN A 54 25.86 -14.13 11.80
N ILE A 55 26.64 -13.08 11.85
CA ILE A 55 27.08 -12.29 10.70
C ILE A 55 28.57 -12.53 10.51
N PRO A 56 29.01 -13.23 9.44
CA PRO A 56 30.43 -13.35 9.10
C PRO A 56 31.08 -11.96 9.00
N ALA A 57 32.24 -11.76 9.65
CA ALA A 57 32.90 -10.46 9.67
C ALA A 57 34.40 -10.60 9.74
N GLN A 58 35.14 -9.63 9.21
CA GLN A 58 36.56 -9.52 9.36
C GLN A 58 36.90 -8.57 10.53
N PRO A 59 38.07 -8.73 11.19
CA PRO A 59 38.53 -7.77 12.19
C PRO A 59 38.54 -6.31 11.63
N GLY A 60 38.09 -5.35 12.44
CA GLY A 60 38.02 -3.94 12.09
C GLY A 60 36.60 -3.38 12.15
N PRO A 61 36.37 -2.19 11.59
CA PRO A 61 35.06 -1.54 11.65
C PRO A 61 34.01 -2.28 10.82
N LEU A 62 32.83 -2.47 11.40
CA LEU A 62 31.64 -3.03 10.78
C LEU A 62 30.45 -2.13 11.10
N THR A 63 29.67 -1.76 10.09
CA THR A 63 28.40 -1.06 10.27
C THR A 63 27.26 -2.02 9.93
N LEU A 64 26.33 -2.17 10.86
CA LEU A 64 25.09 -2.93 10.69
C LEU A 64 23.94 -1.97 10.47
N LEU A 65 23.05 -2.28 9.52
CA LEU A 65 21.90 -1.47 9.15
C LEU A 65 20.60 -2.18 9.53
N PHE A 66 19.66 -1.44 10.11
CA PHE A 66 18.26 -1.82 10.18
C PHE A 66 17.54 -1.25 8.97
N PRO A 67 16.69 -2.01 8.24
CA PRO A 67 15.99 -1.52 7.07
C PRO A 67 15.12 -0.29 7.37
N GLU A 68 15.32 0.78 6.61
CA GLU A 68 14.62 2.06 6.75
C GLU A 68 13.56 2.26 5.67
N TRP A 69 13.96 2.12 4.40
CA TRP A 69 13.11 2.31 3.22
C TRP A 69 12.52 0.98 2.79
N ILE A 70 11.22 0.81 2.98
CA ILE A 70 10.55 -0.47 2.75
C ILE A 70 9.84 -0.45 1.41
N PRO A 71 10.20 -1.34 0.45
CA PRO A 71 9.47 -1.51 -0.79
C PRO A 71 7.99 -1.81 -0.54
N GLY A 72 7.09 -1.23 -1.35
CA GLY A 72 5.65 -1.31 -1.16
C GLY A 72 5.09 -0.31 -0.14
N HIS A 73 5.91 0.14 0.84
CA HIS A 73 5.55 1.31 1.65
C HIS A 73 5.96 2.62 0.98
N HIS A 74 6.89 2.59 0.04
CA HIS A 74 7.43 3.74 -0.70
C HIS A 74 7.95 4.86 0.21
N SER A 75 8.45 4.52 1.41
CA SER A 75 8.79 5.51 2.44
C SER A 75 9.78 4.96 3.46
N PRO A 76 10.45 5.84 4.24
CA PRO A 76 11.32 5.47 5.34
C PRO A 76 10.47 5.02 6.55
N SER A 77 9.80 3.89 6.42
CA SER A 77 8.84 3.35 7.40
C SER A 77 9.37 2.18 8.23
N GLY A 78 10.67 1.91 8.16
CA GLY A 78 11.31 0.90 9.00
C GLY A 78 11.07 1.20 10.49
N PRO A 79 10.46 0.27 11.29
CA PRO A 79 10.00 0.58 12.64
C PRO A 79 11.15 0.48 13.67
N ILE A 80 12.12 1.36 13.55
CA ILE A 80 13.31 1.39 14.43
C ILE A 80 12.96 1.66 15.91
N ASP A 81 11.83 2.24 16.18
CA ASP A 81 11.27 2.46 17.52
C ASP A 81 10.82 1.18 18.22
N GLN A 82 10.61 0.09 17.47
CA GLN A 82 10.29 -1.23 17.98
C GLN A 82 11.54 -2.08 18.27
N PHE A 83 12.70 -1.64 17.81
CA PHE A 83 13.98 -2.33 17.96
C PHE A 83 14.56 -2.10 19.36
N ALA A 84 14.87 -3.16 20.11
CA ALA A 84 15.31 -3.07 21.50
C ALA A 84 16.32 -4.15 21.90
N GLY A 85 17.10 -3.87 22.94
CA GLY A 85 17.92 -4.84 23.64
C GLY A 85 19.11 -5.38 22.85
N LEU A 86 19.70 -4.58 21.96
CA LEU A 86 20.85 -4.98 21.14
C LEU A 86 22.05 -5.39 21.99
N ILE A 87 22.52 -6.60 21.77
CA ILE A 87 23.77 -7.15 22.31
C ILE A 87 24.58 -7.68 21.13
N VAL A 88 25.83 -7.27 21.04
CA VAL A 88 26.76 -7.76 20.03
C VAL A 88 27.91 -8.49 20.74
N THR A 89 28.25 -9.71 20.29
CA THR A 89 29.37 -10.48 20.80
C THR A 89 30.28 -10.95 19.66
N ALA A 90 31.56 -11.08 19.95
CA ALA A 90 32.54 -11.66 19.03
C ALA A 90 33.46 -12.60 19.79
N GLY A 91 33.66 -13.83 19.31
CA GLY A 91 34.42 -14.83 19.99
C GLY A 91 33.91 -15.12 21.42
N GLY A 92 32.62 -15.04 21.66
CA GLY A 92 31.95 -15.24 22.94
C GLY A 92 32.12 -14.10 23.96
N LYS A 93 32.67 -12.95 23.55
CA LYS A 93 32.82 -11.76 24.40
C LYS A 93 31.95 -10.62 23.86
N ARG A 94 31.24 -9.93 24.77
CA ARG A 94 30.49 -8.74 24.43
C ARG A 94 31.43 -7.66 23.90
N ILE A 95 31.04 -7.01 22.79
CA ILE A 95 31.71 -5.84 22.23
C ILE A 95 30.76 -4.67 22.27
N GLU A 96 31.31 -3.46 22.37
CA GLU A 96 30.52 -2.25 22.37
C GLU A 96 30.02 -1.92 20.96
N TRP A 97 28.83 -1.35 20.90
CA TRP A 97 28.26 -0.79 19.68
C TRP A 97 27.88 0.68 19.91
N LYS A 98 27.90 1.46 18.83
CA LYS A 98 27.49 2.86 18.83
C LYS A 98 26.44 3.05 17.74
N ARG A 99 25.31 3.67 18.08
CA ARG A 99 24.34 4.13 17.07
C ARG A 99 24.92 5.37 16.37
N ASP A 100 24.77 5.46 15.03
CA ASP A 100 25.14 6.65 14.30
C ASP A 100 24.29 7.86 14.75
N GLU A 101 24.91 9.03 14.85
CA GLU A 101 24.26 10.23 15.39
C GLU A 101 23.30 10.88 14.39
N PHE A 102 23.51 10.64 13.08
CA PHE A 102 22.72 11.22 11.99
C PHE A 102 21.85 10.19 11.28
N ASN A 103 22.30 8.94 11.22
CA ASN A 103 21.54 7.82 10.68
C ASN A 103 21.17 6.84 11.80
N VAL A 104 20.02 7.05 12.43
CA VAL A 104 19.56 6.24 13.57
C VAL A 104 19.34 4.76 13.25
N TYR A 105 19.35 4.38 11.99
CA TYR A 105 19.23 3.00 11.51
C TYR A 105 20.58 2.27 11.41
N ALA A 106 21.71 2.97 11.62
CA ALA A 106 23.06 2.41 11.55
C ALA A 106 23.67 2.17 12.93
N PHE A 107 24.36 1.02 13.10
CA PHE A 107 25.04 0.62 14.31
C PHE A 107 26.49 0.25 13.98
N HIS A 108 27.46 0.95 14.59
CA HIS A 108 28.89 0.75 14.40
C HIS A 108 29.45 -0.17 15.48
N VAL A 109 30.28 -1.14 15.08
CA VAL A 109 31.01 -2.04 15.95
C VAL A 109 32.45 -2.21 15.46
N ASP A 110 33.39 -2.40 16.39
CA ASP A 110 34.75 -2.78 16.08
C ASP A 110 34.95 -4.27 16.33
N VAL A 111 35.07 -5.03 15.25
CA VAL A 111 35.30 -6.49 15.32
C VAL A 111 36.71 -6.76 15.77
N PRO A 112 36.93 -7.49 16.92
CA PRO A 112 38.24 -7.70 17.47
C PRO A 112 39.12 -8.62 16.60
N ALA A 113 40.44 -8.46 16.69
CA ALA A 113 41.39 -9.31 16.01
C ALA A 113 41.16 -10.79 16.34
N GLY A 114 41.16 -11.65 15.30
CA GLY A 114 40.94 -13.08 15.40
C GLY A 114 39.47 -13.53 15.41
N ALA A 115 38.52 -12.60 15.43
CA ALA A 115 37.11 -12.96 15.21
C ALA A 115 36.84 -13.10 13.71
N SER A 116 35.98 -14.07 13.35
CA SER A 116 35.53 -14.33 11.98
C SER A 116 34.03 -14.09 11.80
N SER A 117 33.34 -13.73 12.87
CA SER A 117 31.91 -13.37 12.87
C SER A 117 31.55 -12.53 14.09
N VAL A 118 30.43 -11.87 14.04
CA VAL A 118 29.74 -11.30 15.20
C VAL A 118 28.39 -12.00 15.39
N ASP A 119 28.05 -12.26 16.67
CA ASP A 119 26.71 -12.71 17.04
C ASP A 119 25.91 -11.51 17.56
N VAL A 120 24.73 -11.34 17.03
CA VAL A 120 23.83 -10.24 17.35
C VAL A 120 22.55 -10.80 17.97
N GLU A 121 22.14 -10.25 19.11
CA GLU A 121 20.86 -10.56 19.75
C GLU A 121 20.08 -9.27 19.96
N PHE A 122 18.78 -9.28 19.62
CA PHE A 122 17.87 -8.17 19.91
C PHE A 122 16.42 -8.65 19.98
N GLN A 123 15.50 -7.75 20.29
CA GLN A 123 14.08 -7.98 20.30
C GLN A 123 13.37 -6.94 19.43
N THR A 124 12.31 -7.38 18.73
CA THR A 124 11.31 -6.48 18.15
C THR A 124 10.10 -6.49 19.06
N LEU A 125 9.82 -5.33 19.66
CA LEU A 125 8.68 -5.12 20.55
C LEU A 125 7.50 -4.64 19.71
N THR A 126 6.67 -5.59 19.24
CA THR A 126 5.61 -5.28 18.29
C THR A 126 4.47 -4.50 18.94
N PRO A 127 3.68 -3.72 18.15
CA PRO A 127 2.60 -2.89 18.67
C PRO A 127 1.59 -3.64 19.53
N GLN A 128 1.25 -3.06 20.67
CA GLN A 128 0.24 -3.56 21.60
C GLN A 128 -1.15 -3.01 21.27
N ASP A 129 -1.22 -1.84 20.65
CA ASP A 129 -2.42 -1.22 20.11
C ASP A 129 -2.13 -0.43 18.82
N THR A 130 -3.19 -0.04 18.11
CA THR A 130 -3.10 0.59 16.78
C THR A 130 -2.46 1.98 16.77
N ARG A 131 -2.27 2.64 17.92
CA ARG A 131 -1.57 3.94 18.02
C ARG A 131 -0.05 3.77 17.91
N GLN A 132 0.45 2.58 18.23
CA GLN A 132 1.87 2.23 18.13
C GLN A 132 2.25 1.67 16.74
N GLY A 133 1.27 1.33 15.91
CA GLY A 133 1.47 0.76 14.59
C GLY A 133 0.52 -0.40 14.29
N ARG A 134 0.82 -1.14 13.24
CA ARG A 134 0.03 -2.30 12.84
C ARG A 134 0.27 -3.49 13.78
N ILE A 135 -0.80 -4.08 14.31
CA ILE A 135 -0.72 -5.31 15.09
C ILE A 135 -0.30 -6.46 14.16
N VAL A 136 0.80 -7.12 14.47
CA VAL A 136 1.37 -8.22 13.66
C VAL A 136 1.35 -9.56 14.38
N MET A 137 0.94 -9.59 15.64
CA MET A 137 0.92 -10.79 16.47
C MET A 137 -0.33 -10.83 17.34
N THR A 138 -1.03 -11.96 17.31
CA THR A 138 -2.20 -12.29 18.14
C THR A 138 -2.03 -13.69 18.73
N PRO A 139 -2.90 -14.17 19.64
CA PRO A 139 -2.82 -15.54 20.13
C PRO A 139 -2.96 -16.62 19.04
N ASP A 140 -3.53 -16.30 17.89
CA ASP A 140 -3.86 -17.27 16.84
C ASP A 140 -3.12 -17.02 15.52
N ILE A 141 -2.54 -15.82 15.31
CA ILE A 141 -1.90 -15.41 14.05
C ILE A 141 -0.59 -14.66 14.34
N VAL A 142 0.44 -14.94 13.56
CA VAL A 142 1.71 -14.21 13.51
C VAL A 142 2.03 -13.83 12.08
N ASN A 143 2.42 -12.57 11.89
CA ASN A 143 3.01 -12.08 10.66
C ASN A 143 4.48 -11.73 10.91
N VAL A 144 5.38 -12.43 10.25
CA VAL A 144 6.82 -12.14 10.28
C VAL A 144 7.19 -11.35 9.03
N GLN A 145 7.61 -10.11 9.19
CA GLN A 145 8.21 -9.28 8.16
C GLN A 145 9.70 -9.13 8.44
N TRP A 146 10.54 -9.61 7.53
CA TRP A 146 11.99 -9.76 7.78
C TRP A 146 12.72 -8.43 7.99
N ASN A 147 12.23 -7.34 7.38
CA ASN A 147 12.74 -5.99 7.62
C ASN A 147 12.62 -5.52 9.08
N GLN A 148 11.73 -6.14 9.88
CA GLN A 148 11.52 -5.79 11.28
C GLN A 148 12.35 -6.65 12.24
N VAL A 149 12.91 -7.74 11.76
CA VAL A 149 13.57 -8.78 12.58
C VAL A 149 14.96 -9.13 12.05
N SER A 150 15.63 -8.21 11.39
CA SER A 150 16.98 -8.45 10.88
C SER A 150 17.83 -7.18 10.82
N LEU A 151 19.14 -7.37 10.91
CA LEU A 151 20.19 -6.41 10.58
C LEU A 151 21.00 -6.94 9.39
N TYR A 152 21.60 -6.05 8.62
CA TYR A 152 22.47 -6.44 7.51
C TYR A 152 23.72 -5.55 7.44
N PRO A 153 24.86 -6.05 6.90
CA PRO A 153 26.09 -5.28 6.79
C PRO A 153 25.97 -4.17 5.74
N ALA A 154 26.39 -2.95 6.11
CA ALA A 154 26.52 -1.82 5.19
C ALA A 154 27.65 -2.06 4.17
N GLY A 155 27.62 -1.31 3.06
CA GLY A 155 28.62 -1.37 2.01
C GLY A 155 28.33 -2.37 0.89
N TYR A 156 27.17 -3.02 0.91
CA TYR A 156 26.78 -4.02 -0.08
C TYR A 156 25.37 -3.75 -0.59
N ARG A 157 25.12 -4.17 -1.84
CA ARG A 157 23.75 -4.30 -2.35
C ARG A 157 23.05 -5.43 -1.61
N ALA A 158 21.76 -5.29 -1.34
CA ALA A 158 20.97 -6.29 -0.63
C ALA A 158 20.95 -7.65 -1.34
N ASP A 159 20.89 -7.66 -2.68
CA ASP A 159 20.95 -8.84 -3.54
C ASP A 159 22.35 -9.52 -3.60
N ARG A 160 23.35 -8.99 -2.88
CA ARG A 160 24.71 -9.55 -2.76
C ARG A 160 25.01 -10.15 -1.39
N ILE A 161 24.03 -10.15 -0.49
CA ILE A 161 24.16 -10.68 0.88
C ILE A 161 23.33 -11.96 0.98
N GLN A 162 23.96 -13.10 1.25
CA GLN A 162 23.26 -14.37 1.43
C GLN A 162 22.84 -14.57 2.88
N VAL A 163 21.61 -15.04 3.10
CA VAL A 163 21.02 -15.28 4.42
C VAL A 163 20.39 -16.68 4.47
N GLU A 164 20.62 -17.42 5.54
CA GLU A 164 19.92 -18.65 5.89
C GLU A 164 18.94 -18.35 7.04
N PRO A 165 17.64 -18.13 6.75
CA PRO A 165 16.68 -17.74 7.78
C PRO A 165 16.03 -18.96 8.42
N SER A 166 15.70 -18.83 9.71
CA SER A 166 14.95 -19.82 10.48
C SER A 166 13.90 -19.13 11.36
N VAL A 167 12.74 -19.76 11.52
CA VAL A 167 11.70 -19.29 12.45
C VAL A 167 11.27 -20.42 13.36
N LYS A 168 11.25 -20.13 14.66
CA LYS A 168 10.58 -20.97 15.64
C LYS A 168 9.16 -20.50 15.84
N PHE A 169 8.21 -21.30 15.40
CA PHE A 169 6.78 -21.01 15.52
C PHE A 169 6.18 -21.47 16.84
N PRO A 170 5.04 -20.89 17.26
CA PRO A 170 4.25 -21.47 18.34
C PRO A 170 3.78 -22.89 18.00
N ALA A 171 3.68 -23.76 19.01
CA ALA A 171 3.29 -25.14 18.82
C ALA A 171 1.93 -25.26 18.11
N GLY A 172 1.85 -26.10 17.07
CA GLY A 172 0.64 -26.36 16.28
C GLY A 172 0.32 -25.30 15.23
N PHE A 173 1.17 -24.27 15.04
CA PHE A 173 1.01 -23.33 13.95
C PHE A 173 1.45 -23.93 12.61
N GLN A 174 0.74 -23.56 11.56
CA GLN A 174 1.13 -23.77 10.16
C GLN A 174 1.37 -22.40 9.51
N PHE A 175 2.08 -22.37 8.37
CA PHE A 175 2.49 -21.13 7.76
C PHE A 175 2.41 -21.15 6.23
N GLY A 176 2.30 -19.95 5.64
CA GLY A 176 2.48 -19.65 4.23
C GLY A 176 3.58 -18.62 4.05
N THR A 177 4.39 -18.79 3.00
CA THR A 177 5.48 -17.89 2.60
C THR A 177 5.96 -18.24 1.20
N ALA A 178 6.66 -17.31 0.54
CA ALA A 178 7.39 -17.57 -0.69
C ALA A 178 8.77 -18.24 -0.47
N LEU A 179 9.23 -18.36 0.77
CA LEU A 179 10.49 -19.05 1.10
C LEU A 179 10.37 -20.57 0.92
N GLU A 180 11.44 -21.20 0.46
CA GLU A 180 11.52 -22.64 0.33
C GLU A 180 12.08 -23.29 1.60
N GLN A 181 11.31 -24.19 2.20
CA GLN A 181 11.76 -24.93 3.39
C GLN A 181 12.95 -25.85 3.05
N ALA A 182 14.02 -25.75 3.86
CA ALA A 182 15.17 -26.64 3.82
C ALA A 182 15.01 -27.80 4.81
N SER A 183 14.64 -27.49 6.08
CA SER A 183 14.45 -28.49 7.12
C SER A 183 13.43 -28.04 8.16
N LYS A 184 13.01 -28.98 9.00
CA LYS A 184 12.15 -28.70 10.16
C LYS A 184 12.63 -29.57 11.34
N ASP A 185 12.83 -28.92 12.49
CA ASP A 185 13.15 -29.60 13.76
C ASP A 185 12.20 -29.10 14.85
N GLY A 186 11.27 -29.98 15.24
CA GLY A 186 10.16 -29.60 16.13
C GLY A 186 9.32 -28.47 15.52
N ASP A 187 9.25 -27.34 16.23
CA ASP A 187 8.54 -26.14 15.78
C ASP A 187 9.46 -25.12 15.07
N THR A 188 10.74 -25.44 14.89
CA THR A 188 11.69 -24.60 14.16
C THR A 188 11.77 -25.02 12.71
N VAL A 189 11.55 -24.08 11.81
CA VAL A 189 11.68 -24.25 10.36
C VAL A 189 12.87 -23.45 9.86
N THR A 190 13.80 -24.12 9.18
CA THR A 190 14.91 -23.48 8.46
C THR A 190 14.57 -23.45 6.98
N PHE A 191 14.74 -22.29 6.37
CA PHE A 191 14.54 -22.10 4.93
C PHE A 191 15.87 -22.19 4.19
N LYS A 192 15.81 -22.39 2.87
CA LYS A 192 17.00 -22.38 2.02
C LYS A 192 17.66 -20.99 2.06
N ALA A 193 18.97 -20.96 1.92
CA ALA A 193 19.68 -19.70 1.78
C ALA A 193 19.16 -18.91 0.56
N ILE A 194 19.00 -17.61 0.77
CA ILE A 194 18.43 -16.67 -0.21
C ILE A 194 19.17 -15.33 -0.06
N ASP A 195 19.15 -14.48 -1.07
CA ASP A 195 19.69 -13.14 -0.90
C ASP A 195 18.77 -12.27 -0.02
N TYR A 196 19.36 -11.22 0.58
CA TYR A 196 18.68 -10.42 1.59
C TYR A 196 17.53 -9.58 0.99
N ASP A 197 17.62 -9.20 -0.29
CA ASP A 197 16.53 -8.49 -0.99
C ASP A 197 15.30 -9.39 -1.12
N ASP A 198 15.48 -10.60 -1.65
CA ASP A 198 14.43 -11.61 -1.77
C ASP A 198 13.92 -12.10 -0.40
N LEU A 199 14.77 -12.12 0.65
CA LEU A 199 14.35 -12.45 2.02
C LEU A 199 13.34 -11.43 2.55
N VAL A 200 13.66 -10.14 2.48
CA VAL A 200 12.77 -9.05 2.94
C VAL A 200 11.46 -9.07 2.16
N ASP A 201 11.50 -9.47 0.90
CA ASP A 201 10.34 -9.60 0.00
C ASP A 201 9.58 -10.94 0.17
N SER A 202 9.87 -11.74 1.20
CA SER A 202 9.26 -13.05 1.43
C SER A 202 8.71 -13.19 2.86
N PRO A 203 7.72 -12.38 3.28
CA PRO A 203 7.14 -12.44 4.62
C PRO A 203 6.44 -13.78 4.88
N ILE A 204 6.07 -13.99 6.14
CA ILE A 204 5.38 -15.19 6.60
C ILE A 204 4.08 -14.83 7.29
N PHE A 205 2.96 -15.47 6.90
CA PHE A 205 1.79 -15.59 7.75
C PHE A 205 1.76 -16.98 8.37
N ALA A 206 1.69 -17.04 9.69
CA ALA A 206 1.54 -18.29 10.43
C ALA A 206 0.32 -18.22 11.35
N GLY A 207 -0.37 -19.35 11.53
CA GLY A 207 -1.55 -19.37 12.36
C GLY A 207 -1.92 -20.77 12.85
N ARG A 208 -2.67 -20.77 13.97
CA ARG A 208 -3.29 -21.98 14.54
C ARG A 208 -4.37 -22.52 13.61
N TYR A 209 -5.16 -21.64 13.00
CA TYR A 209 -6.18 -21.97 12.02
C TYR A 209 -5.64 -21.59 10.64
N PHE A 210 -5.20 -22.59 9.92
CA PHE A 210 -4.52 -22.44 8.62
C PHE A 210 -5.17 -23.30 7.55
N LYS A 211 -5.25 -22.78 6.33
CA LYS A 211 -5.66 -23.55 5.14
C LYS A 211 -4.85 -23.11 3.92
N ARG A 212 -4.24 -24.05 3.22
CA ARG A 212 -3.63 -23.82 1.90
C ARG A 212 -4.53 -24.39 0.83
N VAL A 213 -4.74 -23.63 -0.22
CA VAL A 213 -5.53 -24.03 -1.41
C VAL A 213 -4.70 -23.76 -2.65
N ASP A 214 -4.70 -24.72 -3.56
CA ASP A 214 -4.09 -24.57 -4.87
C ASP A 214 -5.07 -23.86 -5.84
N LEU A 215 -4.63 -22.70 -6.36
CA LEU A 215 -5.39 -21.91 -7.30
C LEU A 215 -5.07 -22.22 -8.76
N ASP A 216 -3.95 -22.91 -9.04
CA ASP A 216 -3.53 -23.26 -10.39
C ASP A 216 -2.93 -24.66 -10.46
N PRO A 217 -3.74 -25.72 -10.19
CA PRO A 217 -3.27 -27.10 -10.04
C PRO A 217 -2.63 -27.70 -11.30
N ASN A 218 -2.84 -27.08 -12.46
CA ASN A 218 -2.28 -27.55 -13.74
C ASN A 218 -1.32 -26.52 -14.37
N GLY A 219 -1.02 -25.42 -13.64
CA GLY A 219 -0.17 -24.36 -14.13
C GLY A 219 1.31 -24.73 -14.09
N ARG A 220 2.07 -24.03 -14.92
CA ARG A 220 3.55 -24.18 -15.00
C ARG A 220 4.29 -23.69 -13.76
N SER A 221 3.70 -22.77 -13.01
CA SER A 221 4.21 -22.24 -11.74
C SER A 221 3.07 -22.27 -10.73
N PRO A 222 3.18 -23.02 -9.62
CA PRO A 222 2.09 -23.15 -8.65
C PRO A 222 1.66 -21.80 -8.09
N VAL A 223 0.36 -21.61 -7.88
CA VAL A 223 -0.21 -20.43 -7.19
C VAL A 223 -1.06 -20.92 -6.03
N HIS A 224 -0.68 -20.52 -4.82
CA HIS A 224 -1.35 -20.94 -3.60
C HIS A 224 -2.08 -19.79 -2.92
N LEU A 225 -3.20 -20.10 -2.29
CA LEU A 225 -3.87 -19.24 -1.35
C LEU A 225 -3.66 -19.81 0.06
N ASN A 226 -2.83 -19.14 0.86
CA ASN A 226 -2.55 -19.51 2.22
C ASN A 226 -3.38 -18.61 3.14
N ILE A 227 -4.28 -19.21 3.92
CA ILE A 227 -5.24 -18.51 4.75
C ILE A 227 -4.94 -18.77 6.20
N VAL A 228 -4.80 -17.70 6.99
CA VAL A 228 -4.80 -17.74 8.44
C VAL A 228 -6.05 -17.06 8.97
N ALA A 229 -6.59 -17.53 10.09
CA ALA A 229 -7.83 -16.99 10.65
C ALA A 229 -7.85 -17.04 12.19
N ASP A 230 -8.75 -16.25 12.80
CA ASP A 230 -9.00 -16.27 14.24
C ASP A 230 -9.75 -17.54 14.72
N ASN A 231 -10.36 -18.29 13.81
CA ASN A 231 -11.11 -19.52 14.12
C ASN A 231 -11.30 -20.41 12.88
N ALA A 232 -11.65 -21.68 13.11
CA ALA A 232 -11.82 -22.66 12.04
C ALA A 232 -12.98 -22.36 11.08
N LYS A 233 -14.07 -21.72 11.55
CA LYS A 233 -15.24 -21.41 10.73
C LYS A 233 -14.90 -20.46 9.57
N ALA A 234 -14.02 -19.50 9.81
CA ALA A 234 -13.58 -18.55 8.76
C ALA A 234 -12.85 -19.23 7.59
N LEU A 235 -12.36 -20.48 7.78
CA LEU A 235 -11.69 -21.29 6.74
C LEU A 235 -12.65 -22.09 5.87
N GLU A 236 -13.98 -21.98 6.10
CA GLU A 236 -14.99 -22.63 5.27
C GLU A 236 -15.16 -21.87 3.96
N ILE A 237 -14.78 -22.48 2.83
CA ILE A 237 -14.81 -21.85 1.51
C ILE A 237 -15.80 -22.62 0.63
N LYS A 238 -16.75 -21.92 0.05
CA LYS A 238 -17.65 -22.48 -0.95
C LYS A 238 -16.88 -22.73 -2.26
N PRO A 239 -17.17 -23.83 -2.98
CA PRO A 239 -16.51 -24.14 -4.25
C PRO A 239 -16.55 -22.97 -5.25
N GLU A 240 -17.68 -22.27 -5.34
CA GLU A 240 -17.89 -21.17 -6.28
C GLU A 240 -16.94 -20.00 -5.98
N ALA A 241 -16.71 -19.67 -4.70
CA ALA A 241 -15.78 -18.64 -4.31
C ALA A 241 -14.34 -19.02 -4.66
N LEU A 242 -13.98 -20.31 -4.47
CA LEU A 242 -12.67 -20.83 -4.86
C LEU A 242 -12.45 -20.76 -6.37
N ASP A 243 -13.44 -21.13 -7.17
CA ASP A 243 -13.36 -21.09 -8.64
C ASP A 243 -13.19 -19.65 -9.16
N ILE A 244 -13.76 -18.67 -8.49
CA ILE A 244 -13.54 -17.26 -8.81
C ILE A 244 -12.08 -16.85 -8.55
N HIS A 245 -11.46 -17.30 -7.46
CA HIS A 245 -10.04 -17.04 -7.20
C HIS A 245 -9.13 -17.75 -8.23
N ARG A 246 -9.48 -18.92 -8.68
CA ARG A 246 -8.79 -19.59 -9.80
C ARG A 246 -8.89 -18.81 -11.11
N LYS A 247 -10.07 -18.22 -11.39
CA LYS A 247 -10.25 -17.34 -12.54
C LYS A 247 -9.41 -16.08 -12.45
N LEU A 248 -9.14 -15.54 -11.25
CA LEU A 248 -8.21 -14.44 -11.08
C LEU A 248 -6.85 -14.78 -11.67
N VAL A 249 -6.27 -15.93 -11.32
CA VAL A 249 -4.98 -16.38 -11.85
C VAL A 249 -5.04 -16.50 -13.37
N GLN A 250 -6.10 -17.10 -13.91
CA GLN A 250 -6.28 -17.27 -15.36
C GLN A 250 -6.40 -15.93 -16.11
N GLN A 251 -7.07 -14.93 -15.52
CA GLN A 251 -7.20 -13.62 -16.15
C GLN A 251 -5.88 -12.85 -16.13
N MET A 252 -5.07 -12.97 -15.09
CA MET A 252 -3.72 -12.40 -15.06
C MET A 252 -2.79 -13.05 -16.10
N ASP A 253 -2.84 -14.38 -16.25
CA ASP A 253 -2.09 -15.07 -17.30
C ASP A 253 -2.46 -14.59 -18.70
N LYS A 254 -3.75 -14.38 -18.96
CA LYS A 254 -4.21 -13.85 -20.26
C LYS A 254 -3.79 -12.42 -20.50
N LEU A 255 -3.76 -11.59 -19.43
CA LEU A 255 -3.37 -10.19 -19.50
C LEU A 255 -1.88 -10.06 -19.86
N TYR A 256 -1.02 -10.74 -19.13
CA TYR A 256 0.43 -10.56 -19.24
C TYR A 256 1.10 -11.56 -20.19
N GLY A 257 0.61 -12.78 -20.24
CA GLY A 257 1.19 -13.86 -21.05
C GLY A 257 2.53 -14.38 -20.53
N ALA A 258 2.97 -13.92 -19.36
CA ALA A 258 4.23 -14.26 -18.71
C ALA A 258 4.03 -14.39 -17.20
N ARG A 259 4.88 -15.16 -16.52
CA ARG A 259 4.97 -15.23 -15.05
C ARG A 259 6.38 -14.90 -14.61
N HIS A 260 6.48 -14.00 -13.64
CA HIS A 260 7.76 -13.56 -13.08
C HIS A 260 8.01 -14.17 -11.69
N TYR A 261 7.65 -15.44 -11.53
CA TYR A 261 7.84 -16.24 -10.32
C TYR A 261 7.92 -17.73 -10.65
N ASN A 262 8.61 -18.49 -9.80
CA ASN A 262 8.61 -19.95 -9.85
C ASN A 262 7.37 -20.54 -9.16
N HIS A 263 6.85 -19.87 -8.14
CA HIS A 263 5.55 -20.07 -7.50
C HIS A 263 5.08 -18.75 -6.89
N TYR A 264 3.78 -18.62 -6.61
CA TYR A 264 3.22 -17.44 -5.97
C TYR A 264 2.32 -17.85 -4.80
N ASP A 265 2.47 -17.14 -3.67
CA ASP A 265 1.76 -17.43 -2.44
C ASP A 265 0.96 -16.20 -1.98
N PHE A 266 -0.35 -16.18 -2.23
CA PHE A 266 -1.22 -15.25 -1.52
C PHE A 266 -1.20 -15.58 -0.04
N LEU A 267 -0.91 -14.61 0.82
CA LEU A 267 -1.00 -14.71 2.27
C LEU A 267 -2.23 -13.91 2.70
N LEU A 268 -3.29 -14.60 3.14
CA LEU A 268 -4.57 -13.97 3.47
C LEU A 268 -4.92 -14.18 4.94
N ALA A 269 -5.03 -13.10 5.70
CA ALA A 269 -5.48 -13.10 7.06
C ALA A 269 -6.97 -12.72 7.15
N LEU A 270 -7.79 -13.63 7.70
CA LEU A 270 -9.21 -13.43 7.95
C LEU A 270 -9.42 -13.08 9.41
N THR A 271 -9.29 -11.81 9.75
CA THR A 271 -9.22 -11.34 11.14
C THR A 271 -9.61 -9.86 11.26
N GLU A 272 -10.10 -9.47 12.43
CA GLU A 272 -10.26 -8.08 12.85
C GLU A 272 -9.25 -7.68 13.94
N LYS A 273 -8.40 -8.63 14.39
CA LYS A 273 -7.44 -8.42 15.48
C LYS A 273 -6.06 -8.04 14.97
N LEU A 274 -5.65 -8.61 13.84
CA LEU A 274 -4.43 -8.22 13.14
C LEU A 274 -4.71 -6.91 12.41
N GLY A 275 -3.74 -5.99 12.38
CA GLY A 275 -3.88 -4.75 11.60
C GLY A 275 -4.07 -5.03 10.10
N GLY A 276 -4.95 -4.27 9.45
CA GLY A 276 -5.22 -4.39 8.02
C GLY A 276 -3.94 -4.23 7.18
N ILE A 277 -3.83 -5.00 6.10
CA ILE A 277 -2.71 -4.94 5.14
C ILE A 277 -3.18 -5.32 3.74
N GLY A 278 -2.68 -4.63 2.74
CA GLY A 278 -2.44 -5.01 1.37
C GLY A 278 -0.98 -4.63 1.12
N LEU A 279 -0.13 -5.58 0.82
CA LEU A 279 1.29 -5.33 0.58
C LEU A 279 1.83 -6.37 -0.41
N GLU A 280 2.37 -5.84 -1.46
CA GLU A 280 2.90 -6.60 -2.57
C GLU A 280 4.32 -7.11 -2.32
N HIS A 281 4.56 -8.31 -2.82
CA HIS A 281 5.86 -8.95 -2.92
C HIS A 281 6.00 -9.62 -4.28
N HIS A 282 7.23 -9.92 -4.70
CA HIS A 282 7.47 -10.48 -6.03
C HIS A 282 6.77 -11.83 -6.23
N ARG A 283 6.88 -12.71 -5.22
CA ARG A 283 6.37 -14.09 -5.25
C ARG A 283 5.26 -14.35 -4.22
N SER A 284 4.79 -13.29 -3.57
CA SER A 284 3.68 -13.37 -2.61
C SER A 284 2.97 -12.04 -2.48
N SER A 285 1.91 -12.00 -1.70
CA SER A 285 1.29 -10.79 -1.22
C SER A 285 0.70 -10.99 0.18
N GLU A 286 0.83 -9.98 1.05
CA GLU A 286 0.17 -9.94 2.34
C GLU A 286 -1.19 -9.26 2.21
N ASN A 287 -2.24 -9.96 2.60
CA ASN A 287 -3.62 -9.48 2.45
C ASN A 287 -4.40 -9.68 3.75
N SER A 288 -5.28 -8.77 4.07
CA SER A 288 -6.24 -8.94 5.14
C SER A 288 -7.67 -8.71 4.66
N ALA A 289 -8.58 -9.51 5.17
CA ALA A 289 -10.01 -9.38 4.90
C ALA A 289 -10.83 -9.68 6.17
N SER A 290 -12.12 -9.35 6.11
CA SER A 290 -13.06 -9.68 7.17
C SER A 290 -13.06 -11.19 7.45
N PRO A 291 -13.25 -11.62 8.73
CA PRO A 291 -13.44 -13.03 9.08
C PRO A 291 -14.56 -13.71 8.27
N ASN A 292 -15.54 -12.94 7.82
CA ASN A 292 -16.66 -13.43 7.04
C ASN A 292 -16.45 -13.43 5.53
N TYR A 293 -15.23 -13.17 5.05
CA TYR A 293 -14.91 -13.05 3.62
C TYR A 293 -15.46 -14.19 2.76
N PHE A 294 -15.30 -15.44 3.20
CA PHE A 294 -15.84 -16.61 2.49
C PHE A 294 -17.22 -17.05 2.96
N THR A 295 -17.52 -16.93 4.25
CA THR A 295 -18.75 -17.43 4.84
C THR A 295 -19.97 -16.58 4.50
N GLU A 296 -19.78 -15.26 4.30
CA GLU A 296 -20.83 -14.33 3.86
C GLU A 296 -20.50 -13.75 2.47
N TRP A 297 -20.15 -14.63 1.54
CA TRP A 297 -19.67 -14.26 0.20
C TRP A 297 -20.53 -13.20 -0.48
N ASP A 298 -21.84 -13.29 -0.48
CA ASP A 298 -22.71 -12.35 -1.19
C ASP A 298 -22.71 -10.93 -0.60
N LYS A 299 -22.35 -10.80 0.68
CA LYS A 299 -22.34 -9.52 1.42
C LYS A 299 -20.94 -8.89 1.50
N SER A 300 -19.88 -9.68 1.43
CA SER A 300 -18.49 -9.28 1.67
C SER A 300 -17.74 -8.91 0.40
N TRP A 301 -18.42 -8.32 -0.60
CA TRP A 301 -17.80 -8.04 -1.90
C TRP A 301 -16.86 -6.82 -1.90
N LEU A 302 -17.01 -5.88 -0.97
CA LEU A 302 -16.13 -4.73 -0.85
C LEU A 302 -14.71 -5.15 -0.49
N GLY A 303 -13.73 -4.71 -1.28
CA GLY A 303 -12.31 -5.01 -1.11
C GLY A 303 -11.89 -6.38 -1.67
N ARG A 304 -12.71 -7.06 -2.46
CA ARG A 304 -12.30 -8.28 -3.18
C ARG A 304 -11.30 -8.02 -4.31
N ASP A 305 -11.25 -6.79 -4.80
CA ASP A 305 -10.26 -6.30 -5.74
C ASP A 305 -8.84 -6.25 -5.14
N LEU A 306 -8.69 -6.26 -3.81
CA LEU A 306 -7.40 -6.27 -3.14
C LEU A 306 -6.49 -7.41 -3.63
N LEU A 307 -6.97 -8.65 -3.67
CA LEU A 307 -6.17 -9.78 -4.16
C LEU A 307 -5.75 -9.63 -5.62
N ALA A 308 -6.59 -9.00 -6.44
CA ALA A 308 -6.25 -8.72 -7.83
C ALA A 308 -5.22 -7.58 -7.94
N HIS A 309 -5.31 -6.57 -7.09
CA HIS A 309 -4.37 -5.46 -6.97
C HIS A 309 -2.99 -5.99 -6.56
N GLU A 310 -2.90 -6.67 -5.42
CA GLU A 310 -1.62 -7.17 -4.89
C GLU A 310 -0.97 -8.22 -5.80
N TYR A 311 -1.76 -9.04 -6.50
CA TYR A 311 -1.21 -10.01 -7.45
C TYR A 311 -0.65 -9.34 -8.71
N ASN A 312 -1.27 -8.23 -9.14
CA ASN A 312 -0.80 -7.44 -10.26
C ASN A 312 0.62 -6.95 -10.07
N HIS A 313 0.96 -6.61 -8.83
CA HIS A 313 2.29 -6.09 -8.49
C HIS A 313 3.44 -7.07 -8.75
N SER A 314 3.19 -8.37 -8.85
CA SER A 314 4.25 -9.30 -9.28
C SER A 314 4.84 -8.91 -10.63
N TRP A 315 4.04 -8.29 -11.52
CA TRP A 315 4.45 -7.75 -12.82
C TRP A 315 4.77 -6.26 -12.76
N ASP A 316 3.82 -5.45 -12.26
CA ASP A 316 3.93 -4.00 -12.17
C ASP A 316 4.35 -3.59 -10.77
N GLY A 317 5.61 -3.21 -10.62
CA GLY A 317 6.20 -2.79 -9.36
C GLY A 317 7.30 -3.72 -8.84
N LYS A 318 7.12 -5.03 -8.89
CA LYS A 318 8.15 -5.97 -8.41
C LYS A 318 9.07 -6.44 -9.53
N TYR A 319 8.54 -6.91 -10.64
CA TYR A 319 9.36 -7.20 -11.82
C TYR A 319 9.74 -5.92 -12.57
N ARG A 320 8.77 -5.15 -13.06
CA ARG A 320 8.99 -3.83 -13.65
C ARG A 320 8.82 -2.77 -12.58
N ARG A 321 9.90 -2.06 -12.25
CA ARG A 321 9.95 -1.07 -11.16
C ARG A 321 10.48 0.26 -11.69
N GLY A 322 9.93 1.40 -11.25
CA GLY A 322 10.49 2.71 -11.56
C GLY A 322 11.99 2.77 -11.22
N ALA A 323 12.78 3.33 -12.11
CA ALA A 323 14.25 3.30 -11.96
C ALA A 323 14.74 4.00 -10.69
N ASP A 324 14.07 5.06 -10.26
CA ASP A 324 14.36 5.79 -9.03
C ASP A 324 13.86 5.10 -7.76
N LEU A 325 12.89 4.17 -7.89
CA LEU A 325 12.42 3.33 -6.80
C LEU A 325 13.29 2.07 -6.60
N ALA A 326 14.03 1.65 -7.62
CA ALA A 326 14.90 0.48 -7.60
C ALA A 326 16.24 0.79 -6.91
N THR A 327 16.25 0.85 -5.58
CA THR A 327 17.44 1.14 -4.77
C THR A 327 18.32 -0.09 -4.54
N PRO A 328 19.63 0.07 -4.31
CA PRO A 328 20.53 -1.05 -4.10
C PRO A 328 20.38 -1.76 -2.73
N ASN A 329 19.82 -1.07 -1.74
CA ASN A 329 19.54 -1.62 -0.42
C ASN A 329 18.44 -0.79 0.29
N PHE A 330 18.05 -1.19 1.49
CA PHE A 330 16.94 -0.62 2.26
C PHE A 330 17.30 0.67 3.03
N ASN A 331 18.49 1.24 2.87
CA ASN A 331 18.91 2.48 3.54
C ASN A 331 19.35 3.56 2.53
N VAL A 332 19.13 3.31 1.24
CA VAL A 332 19.20 4.34 0.19
C VAL A 332 17.79 4.89 -0.04
N PRO A 333 17.60 6.21 0.02
CA PRO A 333 16.29 6.82 -0.24
C PRO A 333 15.71 6.42 -1.59
N MET A 334 14.43 6.07 -1.61
CA MET A 334 13.67 5.77 -2.82
C MET A 334 13.16 7.06 -3.46
N GLY A 335 13.13 7.09 -4.79
CA GLY A 335 12.40 8.07 -5.57
C GLY A 335 11.09 7.47 -6.08
N ASP A 336 10.01 8.23 -5.98
CA ASP A 336 8.66 7.75 -6.21
C ASP A 336 8.01 8.32 -7.48
N SER A 337 8.81 8.87 -8.41
CA SER A 337 8.32 9.67 -9.53
C SER A 337 7.36 8.95 -10.48
N LEU A 338 7.37 7.63 -10.51
CA LEU A 338 6.53 6.78 -11.37
C LEU A 338 5.49 5.96 -10.59
N LEU A 339 5.12 6.34 -9.36
CA LEU A 339 4.06 5.66 -8.60
C LEU A 339 2.69 5.73 -9.30
N TRP A 340 2.43 6.75 -10.10
CA TRP A 340 1.21 6.79 -10.92
C TRP A 340 1.18 5.73 -12.04
N VAL A 341 2.34 5.14 -12.40
CA VAL A 341 2.44 3.93 -13.23
C VAL A 341 2.30 2.71 -12.34
N TYR A 342 3.19 2.55 -11.36
CA TYR A 342 3.26 1.42 -10.44
C TYR A 342 1.91 1.16 -9.75
N GLU A 343 1.41 2.14 -8.99
CA GLU A 343 0.18 2.02 -8.21
C GLU A 343 -1.06 2.39 -9.02
N GLY A 344 -0.94 3.44 -9.85
CA GLY A 344 -2.09 3.90 -10.64
C GLY A 344 -2.55 2.88 -11.68
N GLN A 345 -1.62 2.20 -12.34
CA GLN A 345 -1.96 1.12 -13.28
C GLN A 345 -2.39 -0.14 -12.53
N THR A 346 -1.77 -0.45 -11.40
CA THR A 346 -2.21 -1.57 -10.56
C THR A 346 -3.61 -1.35 -9.99
N GLN A 347 -3.95 -0.14 -9.58
CA GLN A 347 -5.32 0.19 -9.16
C GLN A 347 -6.33 0.02 -10.31
N PHE A 348 -5.94 0.41 -11.52
CA PHE A 348 -6.74 0.17 -12.73
C PHE A 348 -6.94 -1.32 -12.99
N TRP A 349 -5.85 -2.11 -13.02
CA TRP A 349 -5.93 -3.55 -13.30
C TRP A 349 -6.59 -4.33 -12.18
N GLY A 350 -6.40 -3.94 -10.92
CA GLY A 350 -7.08 -4.54 -9.77
C GLY A 350 -8.59 -4.52 -9.93
N ASN A 351 -9.16 -3.36 -10.28
CA ASN A 351 -10.59 -3.22 -10.56
C ASN A 351 -11.03 -4.01 -11.81
N VAL A 352 -10.30 -3.88 -12.92
CA VAL A 352 -10.62 -4.54 -14.20
C VAL A 352 -10.55 -6.05 -14.10
N VAL A 353 -9.47 -6.59 -13.55
CA VAL A 353 -9.27 -8.05 -13.46
C VAL A 353 -10.18 -8.67 -12.40
N ALA A 354 -10.48 -7.96 -11.30
CA ALA A 354 -11.50 -8.40 -10.34
C ALA A 354 -12.87 -8.58 -11.03
N ALA A 355 -13.26 -7.68 -11.92
CA ALA A 355 -14.49 -7.82 -12.70
C ALA A 355 -14.39 -8.97 -13.72
N ARG A 356 -13.26 -9.10 -14.44
CA ARG A 356 -13.03 -10.19 -15.41
C ARG A 356 -13.06 -11.58 -14.76
N ALA A 357 -12.55 -11.70 -13.54
CA ALA A 357 -12.54 -12.95 -12.77
C ALA A 357 -13.89 -13.27 -12.11
N GLY A 358 -14.73 -12.25 -11.87
CA GLY A 358 -16.00 -12.38 -11.16
C GLY A 358 -15.85 -12.16 -9.64
N LEU A 359 -14.73 -11.63 -9.16
CA LEU A 359 -14.58 -11.15 -7.77
C LEU A 359 -15.52 -9.97 -7.51
N LEU A 360 -15.70 -9.12 -8.51
CA LEU A 360 -16.72 -8.08 -8.59
C LEU A 360 -17.64 -8.36 -9.79
N SER A 361 -18.92 -8.04 -9.66
CA SER A 361 -19.76 -7.92 -10.85
C SER A 361 -19.35 -6.68 -11.67
N GLN A 362 -19.68 -6.64 -12.95
CA GLN A 362 -19.41 -5.47 -13.78
C GLN A 362 -20.14 -4.22 -13.25
N ASP A 363 -21.32 -4.37 -12.65
CA ASP A 363 -22.05 -3.25 -12.04
C ASP A 363 -21.32 -2.73 -10.79
N GLN A 364 -20.85 -3.63 -9.92
CA GLN A 364 -20.05 -3.26 -8.76
C GLN A 364 -18.76 -2.54 -9.17
N ALA A 365 -18.05 -3.03 -10.19
CA ALA A 365 -16.84 -2.38 -10.70
C ALA A 365 -17.14 -0.97 -11.28
N ARG A 366 -18.27 -0.80 -12.00
CA ARG A 366 -18.71 0.51 -12.50
C ARG A 366 -19.14 1.45 -11.38
N ASP A 367 -19.83 0.96 -10.36
CA ASP A 367 -20.21 1.77 -9.20
C ASP A 367 -18.97 2.28 -8.46
N MET A 368 -17.95 1.43 -8.26
CA MET A 368 -16.68 1.84 -7.67
C MET A 368 -15.97 2.89 -8.55
N LEU A 369 -15.95 2.69 -9.87
CA LEU A 369 -15.40 3.66 -10.80
C LEU A 369 -16.17 4.99 -10.78
N ALA A 370 -17.50 4.97 -10.63
CA ALA A 370 -18.31 6.20 -10.48
C ALA A 370 -17.89 7.01 -9.25
N PHE A 371 -17.59 6.33 -8.15
CA PHE A 371 -17.12 6.96 -6.93
C PHE A 371 -15.73 7.60 -7.12
N VAL A 372 -14.81 6.89 -7.77
CA VAL A 372 -13.49 7.43 -8.13
C VAL A 372 -13.63 8.64 -9.07
N ALA A 373 -14.43 8.53 -10.11
CA ALA A 373 -14.68 9.63 -11.06
C ALA A 373 -15.23 10.88 -10.36
N ALA A 374 -16.21 10.72 -9.47
CA ALA A 374 -16.78 11.83 -8.72
C ALA A 374 -15.76 12.49 -7.79
N THR A 375 -14.80 11.72 -7.29
CA THR A 375 -13.67 12.26 -6.52
C THR A 375 -12.89 13.29 -7.34
N TYR A 376 -12.60 12.99 -8.60
CA TYR A 376 -11.85 13.89 -9.49
C TYR A 376 -12.71 14.90 -10.23
N ASP A 377 -14.04 14.74 -10.28
CA ASP A 377 -14.96 15.78 -10.77
C ASP A 377 -15.15 16.89 -9.73
N LYS A 378 -15.52 16.55 -8.50
CA LYS A 378 -15.91 17.52 -7.46
C LYS A 378 -15.30 17.29 -6.10
N GLY A 379 -14.74 16.11 -5.84
CA GLY A 379 -14.27 15.68 -4.53
C GLY A 379 -12.85 16.10 -4.19
N ARG A 380 -12.07 16.63 -5.14
CA ARG A 380 -10.66 17.01 -4.96
C ARG A 380 -10.40 18.48 -5.34
N PRO A 381 -10.91 19.45 -4.56
CA PRO A 381 -10.57 20.86 -4.77
C PRO A 381 -9.06 21.13 -4.64
N GLY A 382 -8.31 20.25 -3.98
CA GLY A 382 -6.85 20.30 -3.92
C GLY A 382 -6.12 20.26 -5.26
N LEU A 383 -6.73 19.72 -6.31
CA LEU A 383 -6.17 19.79 -7.68
C LEU A 383 -5.92 21.23 -8.16
N SER A 384 -6.57 22.22 -7.54
CA SER A 384 -6.31 23.65 -7.87
C SER A 384 -4.89 24.11 -7.57
N TRP A 385 -4.18 23.45 -6.65
CA TRP A 385 -2.82 23.81 -6.24
C TRP A 385 -1.81 22.67 -6.35
N ARG A 386 -2.28 21.41 -6.36
CA ARG A 386 -1.45 20.21 -6.36
C ARG A 386 -1.87 19.28 -7.50
N ASN A 387 -0.94 18.64 -8.18
CA ASN A 387 -1.20 17.69 -9.27
C ASN A 387 -0.96 16.24 -8.82
N ILE A 388 -1.29 15.27 -9.69
CA ILE A 388 -1.10 13.84 -9.40
C ILE A 388 0.38 13.51 -9.23
N GLN A 389 1.27 14.10 -10.05
CA GLN A 389 2.71 13.87 -9.94
C GLN A 389 3.24 14.25 -8.55
N ASP A 390 2.84 15.39 -8.02
CA ASP A 390 3.33 15.80 -6.70
C ASP A 390 2.87 14.87 -5.57
N THR A 391 1.69 14.22 -5.73
CA THR A 391 1.18 13.27 -4.72
C THR A 391 2.02 12.00 -4.61
N THR A 392 2.90 11.70 -5.57
CA THR A 392 3.86 10.59 -5.46
C THR A 392 4.87 10.76 -4.32
N ASN A 393 5.00 11.98 -3.77
CA ASN A 393 5.83 12.26 -2.60
C ASN A 393 5.11 11.98 -1.26
N ASP A 394 3.82 11.68 -1.28
CA ASP A 394 3.01 11.51 -0.05
C ASP A 394 3.45 10.36 0.86
N PRO A 395 3.96 9.23 0.36
CA PRO A 395 4.49 8.19 1.23
C PRO A 395 5.56 8.73 2.20
N THR A 396 6.39 9.68 1.74
CA THR A 396 7.37 10.37 2.59
C THR A 396 6.76 11.55 3.37
N ILE A 397 5.90 12.36 2.74
CA ILE A 397 5.31 13.56 3.38
C ILE A 397 4.38 13.17 4.53
N ALA A 398 3.40 12.32 4.27
CA ALA A 398 2.34 12.00 5.21
C ALA A 398 2.54 10.66 5.92
N GLN A 399 3.29 9.72 5.33
CA GLN A 399 3.49 8.37 5.87
C GLN A 399 2.15 7.70 6.25
N ARG A 400 1.14 7.85 5.39
CA ARG A 400 -0.24 7.36 5.57
C ARG A 400 -0.95 7.87 6.83
N ARG A 401 -0.47 8.96 7.45
CA ARG A 401 -1.16 9.59 8.58
C ARG A 401 -2.45 10.27 8.11
N PRO A 402 -3.52 10.27 8.94
CA PRO A 402 -4.74 11.00 8.64
C PRO A 402 -4.49 12.50 8.43
N LEU A 403 -5.10 13.08 7.40
CA LEU A 403 -5.03 14.50 7.08
C LEU A 403 -6.34 15.19 7.44
N SER A 404 -6.26 16.45 7.95
CA SER A 404 -7.44 17.21 8.41
C SER A 404 -8.43 17.52 7.29
N TYR A 405 -7.95 17.87 6.10
CA TYR A 405 -8.74 18.17 4.91
C TYR A 405 -8.13 17.43 3.72
N ARG A 406 -8.26 16.11 3.74
CA ARG A 406 -7.67 15.23 2.71
C ARG A 406 -8.10 15.62 1.29
N ASN A 407 -9.34 16.09 1.12
CA ASN A 407 -9.87 16.51 -0.17
C ASN A 407 -9.15 17.74 -0.76
N TYR A 408 -8.57 18.61 0.08
CA TYR A 408 -7.79 19.78 -0.31
C TYR A 408 -6.28 19.55 -0.25
N GLN A 409 -5.78 18.90 0.80
CA GLN A 409 -4.36 18.55 0.92
C GLN A 409 -3.94 17.52 -0.13
N MET A 410 -4.86 16.66 -0.54
CA MET A 410 -4.64 15.45 -1.36
C MET A 410 -3.69 14.47 -0.66
N SER A 411 -3.77 13.21 -0.96
CA SER A 411 -2.90 12.19 -0.38
C SER A 411 -2.95 10.94 -1.21
N GLU A 412 -1.80 10.49 -1.69
CA GLU A 412 -1.67 9.25 -2.45
C GLU A 412 -2.65 9.19 -3.64
N ASP A 413 -3.00 10.36 -4.21
CA ASP A 413 -3.95 10.43 -5.34
C ASP A 413 -3.36 9.82 -6.62
N TYR A 414 -2.07 9.46 -6.64
CA TYR A 414 -1.45 8.66 -7.70
C TYR A 414 -2.10 7.28 -7.88
N TYR A 415 -2.74 6.69 -6.86
CA TYR A 415 -3.57 5.48 -6.99
C TYR A 415 -4.82 5.75 -7.84
N SER A 416 -5.76 6.49 -7.28
CA SER A 416 -7.07 6.70 -7.91
C SER A 416 -7.02 7.65 -9.10
N GLY A 417 -6.20 8.70 -9.04
CA GLY A 417 -5.94 9.60 -10.17
C GLY A 417 -5.20 8.89 -11.28
N GLY A 418 -4.19 8.08 -10.93
CA GLY A 418 -3.51 7.20 -11.87
C GLY A 418 -4.45 6.21 -12.54
N GLN A 419 -5.38 5.59 -11.80
CA GLN A 419 -6.42 4.73 -12.36
C GLN A 419 -7.23 5.46 -13.46
N MET A 420 -7.59 6.71 -13.23
CA MET A 420 -8.34 7.50 -14.20
C MET A 420 -7.49 7.83 -15.44
N ILE A 421 -6.22 8.15 -15.26
CA ILE A 421 -5.27 8.39 -16.36
C ILE A 421 -5.11 7.12 -17.21
N TRP A 422 -4.97 5.95 -16.61
CA TRP A 422 -4.82 4.69 -17.35
C TRP A 422 -6.11 4.23 -18.05
N LEU A 423 -7.28 4.53 -17.48
CA LEU A 423 -8.56 4.37 -18.19
C LEU A 423 -8.62 5.28 -19.44
N ASP A 424 -8.11 6.50 -19.30
CA ASP A 424 -8.07 7.44 -20.43
C ASP A 424 -7.10 6.95 -21.52
N VAL A 425 -5.93 6.42 -21.14
CA VAL A 425 -4.98 5.78 -22.06
C VAL A 425 -5.61 4.58 -22.77
N ASP A 426 -6.32 3.67 -22.05
CA ASP A 426 -7.02 2.53 -22.67
C ASP A 426 -7.98 2.98 -23.76
N THR A 427 -8.85 3.93 -23.42
CA THR A 427 -9.87 4.40 -24.36
C THR A 427 -9.27 5.22 -25.49
N LYS A 428 -8.14 5.92 -25.29
CA LYS A 428 -7.39 6.62 -26.32
C LYS A 428 -6.74 5.66 -27.32
N LEU A 429 -6.13 4.56 -26.82
CA LEU A 429 -5.63 3.49 -27.67
C LEU A 429 -6.74 2.89 -28.56
N ARG A 430 -7.91 2.61 -27.96
CA ARG A 430 -9.09 2.13 -28.70
C ARG A 430 -9.55 3.11 -29.76
N GLU A 431 -9.61 4.40 -29.44
CA GLU A 431 -9.99 5.46 -30.38
C GLU A 431 -9.03 5.50 -31.57
N LEU A 432 -7.72 5.62 -31.32
CA LEU A 432 -6.68 5.73 -32.35
C LEU A 432 -6.63 4.50 -33.27
N THR A 433 -6.90 3.31 -32.72
CA THR A 433 -6.79 2.04 -33.46
C THR A 433 -8.14 1.48 -33.92
N LYS A 434 -9.23 2.22 -33.74
CA LYS A 434 -10.60 1.74 -34.04
C LYS A 434 -10.90 0.43 -33.29
N ASN A 435 -10.61 0.42 -32.00
CA ASN A 435 -10.78 -0.69 -31.06
C ASN A 435 -9.98 -1.96 -31.40
N LYS A 436 -8.88 -1.86 -32.18
CA LYS A 436 -8.02 -3.00 -32.49
C LYS A 436 -6.93 -3.24 -31.43
N ARG A 437 -6.61 -2.22 -30.64
CA ARG A 437 -5.63 -2.23 -29.56
C ARG A 437 -6.22 -1.57 -28.32
N SER A 438 -5.71 -1.98 -27.18
CA SER A 438 -6.14 -1.51 -25.86
C SER A 438 -4.96 -1.50 -24.89
N LEU A 439 -5.17 -1.16 -23.64
CA LEU A 439 -4.15 -1.23 -22.61
C LEU A 439 -3.71 -2.69 -22.31
N ASP A 440 -4.51 -3.71 -22.63
CA ASP A 440 -4.08 -5.12 -22.58
C ASP A 440 -2.83 -5.36 -23.46
N ASP A 441 -2.74 -4.69 -24.64
CA ASP A 441 -1.56 -4.80 -25.51
C ASP A 441 -0.32 -4.16 -24.86
N PHE A 442 -0.50 -3.04 -24.17
CA PHE A 442 0.58 -2.39 -23.40
C PHE A 442 1.02 -3.28 -22.22
N ALA A 443 0.08 -3.80 -21.44
CA ALA A 443 0.37 -4.65 -20.30
C ALA A 443 1.21 -5.86 -20.73
N LYS A 444 0.82 -6.52 -21.81
CA LYS A 444 1.56 -7.65 -22.37
C LYS A 444 2.95 -7.27 -22.88
N ALA A 445 3.09 -6.15 -23.56
CA ALA A 445 4.37 -5.70 -24.13
C ALA A 445 5.34 -5.20 -23.07
N PHE A 446 4.85 -4.48 -22.07
CA PHE A 446 5.67 -3.79 -21.08
C PHE A 446 5.98 -4.64 -19.86
N PHE A 447 5.00 -5.36 -19.33
CA PHE A 447 5.14 -6.19 -18.14
C PHE A 447 5.31 -7.67 -18.45
N GLY A 448 4.76 -8.16 -19.58
CA GLY A 448 4.81 -9.58 -19.98
C GLY A 448 6.09 -10.00 -20.70
N MET A 449 7.13 -9.15 -20.73
CA MET A 449 8.41 -9.50 -21.36
C MET A 449 9.22 -10.52 -20.54
N LYS A 450 10.11 -11.29 -21.17
CA LYS A 450 11.06 -12.20 -20.51
C LYS A 450 10.39 -13.18 -19.54
N ASP A 451 9.45 -13.95 -20.03
CA ASP A 451 8.76 -14.98 -19.23
C ASP A 451 9.74 -15.83 -18.40
N GLY A 452 9.43 -16.03 -17.13
CA GLY A 452 10.26 -16.78 -16.16
C GLY A 452 11.42 -16.00 -15.54
N ASP A 453 11.72 -14.77 -15.99
CA ASP A 453 12.67 -13.87 -15.34
C ASP A 453 11.96 -13.09 -14.23
N TRP A 454 12.46 -13.16 -13.02
CA TRP A 454 11.91 -12.46 -11.84
C TRP A 454 12.86 -11.42 -11.23
N LYS A 455 14.02 -11.20 -11.84
CA LYS A 455 14.90 -10.12 -11.40
C LYS A 455 14.27 -8.76 -11.70
N VAL A 456 14.42 -7.84 -10.76
CA VAL A 456 13.93 -6.47 -10.93
C VAL A 456 14.50 -5.90 -12.25
N ASN A 457 13.61 -5.44 -13.12
CA ASN A 457 13.90 -4.84 -14.41
C ASN A 457 13.42 -3.39 -14.42
N PRO A 458 14.27 -2.42 -14.00
CA PRO A 458 13.88 -1.02 -13.85
C PRO A 458 13.42 -0.41 -15.16
N TYR A 459 12.55 0.61 -15.09
CA TYR A 459 12.10 1.36 -16.27
C TYR A 459 12.05 2.86 -16.01
N THR A 460 12.09 3.63 -17.09
CA THR A 460 11.96 5.08 -17.10
C THR A 460 10.63 5.52 -17.74
N PHE A 461 10.29 6.80 -17.61
CA PHE A 461 9.14 7.39 -18.30
C PHE A 461 9.24 7.23 -19.83
N GLU A 462 10.45 7.38 -20.40
CA GLU A 462 10.69 7.24 -21.83
C GLU A 462 10.41 5.83 -22.33
N GLU A 463 10.63 4.79 -21.51
CA GLU A 463 10.28 3.42 -21.87
C GLU A 463 8.76 3.21 -21.89
N VAL A 464 8.02 3.82 -20.95
CA VAL A 464 6.54 3.82 -20.96
C VAL A 464 6.04 4.45 -22.26
N VAL A 465 6.53 5.63 -22.60
CA VAL A 465 6.20 6.37 -23.83
C VAL A 465 6.55 5.58 -25.07
N SER A 466 7.75 5.00 -25.13
CA SER A 466 8.21 4.23 -26.31
C SER A 466 7.39 2.98 -26.52
N THR A 467 6.97 2.29 -25.45
CA THR A 467 6.11 1.11 -25.54
C THR A 467 4.71 1.47 -26.07
N LEU A 468 4.12 2.56 -25.60
CA LEU A 468 2.84 3.06 -26.13
C LEU A 468 2.95 3.43 -27.61
N ASN A 469 4.06 4.08 -28.01
CA ASN A 469 4.34 4.40 -29.43
C ASN A 469 4.53 3.14 -30.28
N GLY A 470 5.05 2.06 -29.70
CA GLY A 470 5.13 0.75 -30.38
C GLY A 470 3.79 0.10 -30.66
N ILE A 471 2.76 0.43 -29.86
CA ILE A 471 1.39 -0.06 -30.07
C ILE A 471 0.69 0.81 -31.11
N THR A 472 0.75 2.13 -30.97
CA THR A 472 0.24 3.08 -31.95
C THR A 472 0.95 4.43 -31.81
N PRO A 473 1.50 4.98 -32.91
CA PRO A 473 2.19 6.27 -32.87
C PRO A 473 1.25 7.41 -32.44
N TYR A 474 1.67 8.15 -31.41
CA TYR A 474 0.97 9.33 -30.90
C TYR A 474 1.94 10.14 -30.03
N ASP A 475 1.66 11.39 -29.74
CA ASP A 475 2.44 12.16 -28.78
C ASP A 475 2.08 11.76 -27.33
N TRP A 476 2.46 10.53 -26.97
CA TRP A 476 2.20 9.97 -25.63
C TRP A 476 2.93 10.70 -24.51
N ALA A 477 4.10 11.31 -24.81
CA ALA A 477 4.84 12.04 -23.80
C ALA A 477 4.06 13.26 -23.30
N THR A 478 3.64 14.13 -24.21
CA THR A 478 2.80 15.28 -23.86
C THR A 478 1.45 14.83 -23.29
N TYR A 479 0.83 13.80 -23.88
CA TYR A 479 -0.46 13.29 -23.44
C TYR A 479 -0.47 12.85 -21.98
N LEU A 480 0.54 12.11 -21.55
CA LEU A 480 0.68 11.64 -20.16
C LEU A 480 1.04 12.80 -19.23
N ARG A 481 1.98 13.67 -19.62
CA ARG A 481 2.40 14.81 -18.79
C ARG A 481 1.27 15.79 -18.55
N ASP A 482 0.45 16.11 -19.55
CA ASP A 482 -0.70 16.99 -19.39
C ASP A 482 -1.69 16.49 -18.33
N ARG A 483 -1.77 15.16 -18.13
CA ARG A 483 -2.66 14.53 -17.16
C ARG A 483 -2.05 14.42 -15.77
N VAL A 484 -0.80 14.02 -15.72
CA VAL A 484 -0.09 13.79 -14.44
C VAL A 484 0.29 15.12 -13.78
N ASP A 485 0.74 16.10 -14.59
CA ASP A 485 1.17 17.41 -14.12
C ASP A 485 0.01 18.45 -14.14
N GLY A 486 -1.12 18.07 -14.72
CA GLY A 486 -2.29 18.94 -14.83
C GLY A 486 -3.04 19.15 -13.52
N HIS A 487 -3.79 20.24 -13.45
CA HIS A 487 -4.59 20.64 -12.29
C HIS A 487 -6.10 20.38 -12.50
N LYS A 488 -6.43 19.30 -13.20
CA LYS A 488 -7.82 18.92 -13.52
C LYS A 488 -8.00 17.41 -13.33
N GLY A 489 -9.20 17.04 -12.90
CA GLY A 489 -9.60 15.64 -12.92
C GLY A 489 -9.79 15.15 -14.37
N ASP A 490 -9.33 13.93 -14.65
CA ASP A 490 -9.48 13.31 -15.97
C ASP A 490 -10.72 12.43 -15.99
N LEU A 491 -11.73 12.84 -16.75
CA LEU A 491 -12.97 12.08 -16.99
C LEU A 491 -13.12 11.65 -18.45
N GLU A 492 -12.19 12.06 -19.34
CA GLU A 492 -12.28 11.78 -20.77
C GLU A 492 -12.34 10.28 -21.07
N GLY A 493 -11.63 9.48 -20.28
CA GLY A 493 -11.63 8.02 -20.41
C GLY A 493 -13.01 7.39 -20.21
N ILE A 494 -13.80 7.89 -19.27
CA ILE A 494 -15.19 7.45 -19.06
C ILE A 494 -16.07 7.84 -20.25
N GLU A 495 -15.98 9.10 -20.69
CA GLU A 495 -16.81 9.60 -21.78
C GLU A 495 -16.47 8.92 -23.11
N ARG A 496 -15.19 8.70 -23.38
CA ARG A 496 -14.70 7.99 -24.57
C ARG A 496 -15.07 6.50 -24.50
N GLY A 497 -15.09 5.94 -23.27
CA GLY A 497 -15.54 4.58 -22.97
C GLY A 497 -17.04 4.35 -23.14
N GLY A 498 -17.82 5.40 -23.50
CA GLY A 498 -19.24 5.33 -23.77
C GLY A 498 -20.15 5.45 -22.55
N TRP A 499 -19.67 6.11 -21.49
CA TRP A 499 -20.42 6.34 -20.27
C TRP A 499 -20.30 7.81 -19.83
N LYS A 500 -21.17 8.25 -18.93
CA LYS A 500 -21.17 9.60 -18.37
C LYS A 500 -21.32 9.55 -16.87
N LEU A 501 -20.53 10.36 -16.17
CA LEU A 501 -20.73 10.60 -14.75
C LEU A 501 -21.96 11.50 -14.56
N VAL A 502 -22.91 11.03 -13.77
CA VAL A 502 -24.13 11.78 -13.41
C VAL A 502 -24.36 11.71 -11.90
N TYR A 503 -25.16 12.63 -11.38
CA TYR A 503 -25.53 12.65 -9.96
C TYR A 503 -27.04 12.61 -9.84
N ASN A 504 -27.56 11.65 -9.07
CA ASN A 504 -28.97 11.52 -8.77
C ASN A 504 -29.22 11.38 -7.26
N ASP A 505 -30.47 11.29 -6.84
CA ASP A 505 -30.88 11.25 -5.44
C ASP A 505 -30.86 9.87 -4.79
N LYS A 506 -30.43 8.83 -5.51
CA LYS A 506 -30.37 7.46 -5.02
C LYS A 506 -28.92 7.00 -4.88
N PRO A 507 -28.50 6.52 -3.69
CA PRO A 507 -27.16 5.96 -3.54
C PRO A 507 -27.00 4.68 -4.36
N SER A 508 -25.82 4.48 -4.98
CA SER A 508 -25.46 3.23 -5.64
C SER A 508 -25.32 2.09 -4.61
N ASP A 509 -25.31 0.83 -5.08
CA ASP A 509 -25.12 -0.30 -4.18
C ASP A 509 -23.71 -0.31 -3.57
N ALA A 510 -22.71 0.20 -4.28
CA ALA A 510 -21.37 0.42 -3.72
C ALA A 510 -21.40 1.42 -2.56
N LEU A 511 -22.06 2.56 -2.73
CA LEU A 511 -22.11 3.57 -1.67
C LEU A 511 -22.87 3.06 -0.45
N LYS A 512 -24.02 2.38 -0.64
CA LYS A 512 -24.76 1.74 0.47
C LYS A 512 -23.90 0.74 1.25
N ALA A 513 -23.12 -0.07 0.52
CA ALA A 513 -22.22 -1.04 1.13
C ALA A 513 -21.08 -0.35 1.91
N ILE A 514 -20.51 0.73 1.36
CA ILE A 514 -19.46 1.53 2.03
C ILE A 514 -20.02 2.24 3.27
N GLU A 515 -21.17 2.92 3.16
CA GLU A 515 -21.85 3.56 4.30
C GLU A 515 -22.14 2.54 5.40
N GLY A 516 -22.69 1.38 5.04
CA GLY A 516 -22.99 0.30 5.98
C GLY A 516 -21.74 -0.26 6.69
N ARG A 517 -20.65 -0.51 5.94
CA ARG A 517 -19.40 -1.04 6.49
C ARG A 517 -18.68 -0.03 7.41
N ARG A 518 -18.70 1.25 7.04
CA ARG A 518 -18.01 2.33 7.78
C ARG A 518 -18.88 3.00 8.83
N HIS A 519 -20.17 2.68 8.90
CA HIS A 519 -21.14 3.30 9.81
C HIS A 519 -21.12 4.84 9.73
N TYR A 520 -21.29 5.37 8.52
CA TYR A 520 -21.31 6.81 8.27
C TYR A 520 -22.37 7.18 7.23
N THR A 521 -22.67 8.47 7.11
CA THR A 521 -23.51 9.07 6.07
C THR A 521 -22.68 9.96 5.19
N ASP A 522 -22.70 9.74 3.87
CA ASP A 522 -21.93 10.50 2.89
C ASP A 522 -22.80 11.52 2.17
N LEU A 523 -22.54 12.78 2.42
CA LEU A 523 -23.14 13.93 1.75
C LEU A 523 -22.11 14.77 0.99
N THR A 524 -20.95 14.19 0.65
CA THR A 524 -19.82 14.87 0.00
C THR A 524 -20.24 15.62 -1.26
N TYR A 525 -21.07 15.01 -2.08
CA TYR A 525 -21.54 15.60 -3.34
C TYR A 525 -22.87 16.39 -3.20
N SER A 526 -23.49 16.31 -2.03
CA SER A 526 -24.66 17.11 -1.63
C SER A 526 -24.22 18.37 -0.87
N ALA A 527 -24.45 18.38 0.44
CA ALA A 527 -24.10 19.50 1.31
C ALA A 527 -22.57 19.66 1.55
N GLY A 528 -21.74 18.69 1.14
CA GLY A 528 -20.28 18.80 1.14
C GLY A 528 -19.61 18.29 2.42
N PHE A 529 -20.13 17.23 3.06
CA PHE A 529 -19.48 16.61 4.23
C PHE A 529 -19.85 15.15 4.42
N ALA A 530 -19.10 14.46 5.26
CA ALA A 530 -19.39 13.10 5.71
C ALA A 530 -19.40 13.04 7.25
N VAL A 531 -20.29 12.22 7.82
CA VAL A 531 -20.52 12.16 9.26
C VAL A 531 -20.71 10.72 9.72
N SER A 532 -20.11 10.33 10.85
CA SER A 532 -20.28 9.02 11.45
C SER A 532 -21.73 8.81 11.94
N ALA A 533 -22.15 7.57 12.13
CA ALA A 533 -23.45 7.25 12.72
C ALA A 533 -23.63 7.83 14.14
N LYS A 534 -22.53 8.24 14.79
CA LYS A 534 -22.56 8.88 16.12
C LYS A 534 -22.62 10.41 16.06
N GLY A 535 -22.56 11.01 14.87
CA GLY A 535 -22.56 12.47 14.69
C GLY A 535 -21.18 13.12 14.53
N ASP A 536 -20.09 12.35 14.57
CA ASP A 536 -18.74 12.91 14.42
C ASP A 536 -18.46 13.19 12.95
N ILE A 537 -18.11 14.45 12.61
CA ILE A 537 -17.82 14.87 11.25
C ILE A 537 -16.41 14.39 10.89
N SER A 538 -16.35 13.52 9.88
CA SER A 538 -15.10 12.89 9.44
C SER A 538 -14.43 13.61 8.26
N ASP A 539 -15.21 14.25 7.39
CA ASP A 539 -14.70 15.03 6.26
C ASP A 539 -15.64 16.19 5.91
N VAL A 540 -15.07 17.30 5.46
CA VAL A 540 -15.79 18.47 4.94
C VAL A 540 -15.09 18.92 3.67
N ARG A 541 -15.82 18.97 2.56
CA ARG A 541 -15.29 19.39 1.27
C ARG A 541 -14.92 20.87 1.29
N TRP A 542 -13.65 21.16 1.04
CA TRP A 542 -13.11 22.52 0.97
C TRP A 542 -13.90 23.36 -0.01
N ASP A 543 -14.23 24.58 0.35
CA ASP A 543 -15.07 25.53 -0.38
C ASP A 543 -16.47 25.01 -0.75
N GLY A 544 -16.92 23.90 -0.13
CA GLY A 544 -18.27 23.37 -0.27
C GLY A 544 -19.30 24.10 0.60
N PRO A 545 -20.60 23.82 0.42
CA PRO A 545 -21.65 24.50 1.20
C PRO A 545 -21.47 24.40 2.72
N ALA A 546 -21.14 23.21 3.23
CA ALA A 546 -20.92 23.00 4.65
C ALA A 546 -19.66 23.72 5.17
N PHE A 547 -18.57 23.73 4.39
CA PHE A 547 -17.34 24.46 4.73
C PHE A 547 -17.61 25.96 4.82
N ASN A 548 -18.30 26.53 3.82
CA ASN A 548 -18.64 27.95 3.77
C ASN A 548 -19.59 28.36 4.91
N ALA A 549 -20.41 27.44 5.41
CA ALA A 549 -21.25 27.65 6.58
C ALA A 549 -20.47 27.57 7.93
N GLY A 550 -19.19 27.15 7.89
CA GLY A 550 -18.33 27.06 9.07
C GLY A 550 -18.28 25.67 9.72
N LEU A 551 -18.71 24.62 9.00
CA LEU A 551 -18.52 23.24 9.45
C LEU A 551 -17.07 22.78 9.22
N SER A 552 -16.53 21.95 10.13
CA SER A 552 -15.19 21.40 10.00
C SER A 552 -15.11 19.95 10.50
N PRO A 553 -14.13 19.16 10.01
CA PRO A 553 -13.83 17.85 10.59
C PRO A 553 -13.54 17.96 12.10
N GLY A 554 -13.95 16.93 12.84
CA GLY A 554 -13.81 16.89 14.32
C GLY A 554 -14.92 17.58 15.10
N MET A 555 -15.83 18.32 14.46
CA MET A 555 -17.07 18.75 15.11
C MET A 555 -18.04 17.56 15.23
N HIS A 556 -18.97 17.66 16.20
CA HIS A 556 -19.98 16.65 16.46
C HIS A 556 -21.38 17.24 16.26
N ILE A 557 -22.21 16.62 15.42
CA ILE A 557 -23.60 17.03 15.21
C ILE A 557 -24.47 16.46 16.34
N VAL A 558 -25.16 17.33 17.05
CA VAL A 558 -26.08 16.99 18.14
C VAL A 558 -27.52 16.91 17.66
N ALA A 559 -27.91 17.85 16.78
CA ALA A 559 -29.27 17.93 16.26
C ALA A 559 -29.29 18.48 14.83
N VAL A 560 -30.32 18.09 14.07
CA VAL A 560 -30.65 18.54 12.71
C VAL A 560 -32.06 19.11 12.74
N ASN A 561 -32.26 20.39 12.39
CA ASN A 561 -33.55 21.07 12.37
C ASN A 561 -34.33 20.84 13.69
N ASN A 562 -33.66 21.04 14.85
CA ASN A 562 -34.19 20.83 16.20
C ASN A 562 -34.61 19.38 16.56
N LYS A 563 -34.24 18.38 15.78
CA LYS A 563 -34.41 16.97 16.09
C LYS A 563 -33.07 16.35 16.45
N GLU A 564 -33.06 15.34 17.31
CA GLU A 564 -31.87 14.54 17.60
C GLU A 564 -31.22 14.06 16.30
N PHE A 565 -29.89 14.06 16.26
CA PHE A 565 -29.15 13.63 15.08
C PHE A 565 -29.33 12.13 14.82
N ASP A 566 -29.72 11.80 13.61
CA ASP A 566 -29.45 10.52 12.97
C ASP A 566 -29.21 10.74 11.46
N GLY A 567 -28.61 9.75 10.78
CA GLY A 567 -28.25 9.87 9.38
C GLY A 567 -29.45 10.03 8.44
N ASP A 568 -30.58 9.43 8.74
CA ASP A 568 -31.81 9.52 7.92
C ASP A 568 -32.49 10.88 8.12
N ALA A 569 -32.59 11.36 9.38
CA ALA A 569 -33.07 12.72 9.65
C ALA A 569 -32.23 13.79 8.92
N LEU A 570 -30.91 13.58 8.81
CA LEU A 570 -30.04 14.46 8.03
C LEU A 570 -30.34 14.39 6.53
N LYS A 571 -30.51 13.20 5.95
CA LYS A 571 -30.88 13.01 4.54
C LYS A 571 -32.27 13.62 4.23
N ASP A 572 -33.22 13.47 5.16
CA ASP A 572 -34.55 14.09 5.06
C ASP A 572 -34.48 15.61 5.07
N ALA A 573 -33.64 16.20 5.94
CA ALA A 573 -33.43 17.65 5.98
C ALA A 573 -32.84 18.19 4.67
N VAL A 574 -31.84 17.50 4.10
CA VAL A 574 -31.27 17.84 2.77
C VAL A 574 -32.32 17.75 1.66
N THR A 575 -33.20 16.76 1.73
CA THR A 575 -34.29 16.56 0.76
C THR A 575 -35.36 17.64 0.89
N ALA A 576 -35.78 17.96 2.10
CA ALA A 576 -36.78 19.00 2.38
C ALA A 576 -36.29 20.39 1.93
N ALA A 577 -35.03 20.73 2.19
CA ALA A 577 -34.41 22.00 1.81
C ALA A 577 -34.42 22.25 0.29
N LYS A 578 -34.57 21.22 -0.54
CA LYS A 578 -34.75 21.38 -1.99
C LYS A 578 -36.07 22.05 -2.33
N THR A 579 -37.12 21.79 -1.55
CA THR A 579 -38.50 22.24 -1.82
C THR A 579 -38.84 23.52 -1.06
N ASP A 580 -38.61 23.53 0.26
CA ASP A 580 -38.99 24.63 1.16
C ASP A 580 -38.00 25.80 1.16
N LYS A 581 -36.80 25.58 0.59
CA LYS A 581 -35.71 26.56 0.53
C LYS A 581 -35.24 27.08 1.90
N ALA A 582 -35.56 26.37 2.98
CA ALA A 582 -35.02 26.65 4.29
C ALA A 582 -33.57 26.15 4.39
N PRO A 583 -32.67 26.84 5.10
CA PRO A 583 -31.33 26.33 5.36
C PRO A 583 -31.42 25.08 6.25
N ILE A 584 -30.45 24.17 6.07
CA ILE A 584 -30.28 23.02 6.96
C ILE A 584 -29.62 23.51 8.25
N GLU A 585 -30.32 23.44 9.38
CA GLU A 585 -29.80 23.90 10.68
C GLU A 585 -29.18 22.73 11.44
N LEU A 586 -27.89 22.83 11.76
CA LEU A 586 -27.15 21.86 12.56
C LEU A 586 -26.77 22.48 13.91
N LEU A 587 -27.21 21.89 15.01
CA LEU A 587 -26.61 22.17 16.31
C LEU A 587 -25.35 21.30 16.42
N VAL A 588 -24.19 21.91 16.46
CA VAL A 588 -22.91 21.23 16.54
C VAL A 588 -22.18 21.55 17.84
N LYS A 589 -21.42 20.57 18.33
CA LYS A 589 -20.47 20.73 19.43
C LYS A 589 -19.05 20.79 18.84
N ASN A 590 -18.30 21.83 19.20
CA ASN A 590 -16.90 21.98 18.89
C ASN A 590 -16.13 22.20 20.20
N PHE A 591 -15.35 21.20 20.62
CA PHE A 591 -14.79 21.09 21.97
C PHE A 591 -15.89 21.17 23.05
N ASP A 592 -15.94 22.24 23.84
CA ASP A 592 -16.93 22.50 24.90
C ASP A 592 -18.02 23.51 24.50
N GLN A 593 -17.97 24.01 23.23
CA GLN A 593 -18.90 25.02 22.74
C GLN A 593 -19.95 24.43 21.82
N TYR A 594 -21.19 24.91 21.94
CA TYR A 594 -22.29 24.61 21.03
C TYR A 594 -22.52 25.78 20.08
N LYS A 595 -22.72 25.47 18.80
CA LYS A 595 -23.01 26.44 17.75
C LYS A 595 -24.14 25.95 16.86
N THR A 596 -25.01 26.83 16.40
CA THR A 596 -25.94 26.55 15.30
C THR A 596 -25.29 26.96 13.99
N ILE A 597 -25.10 26.00 13.09
CA ILE A 597 -24.61 26.21 11.73
C ILE A 597 -25.78 26.07 10.78
N LYS A 598 -25.92 27.01 9.86
CA LYS A 598 -26.97 27.02 8.84
C LYS A 598 -26.33 26.83 7.47
N ILE A 599 -26.59 25.67 6.87
CA ILE A 599 -26.06 25.35 5.54
C ILE A 599 -27.08 25.74 4.49
N ASP A 600 -26.72 26.70 3.65
CA ASP A 600 -27.54 27.18 2.52
C ASP A 600 -27.31 26.29 1.31
N TYR A 601 -28.00 25.11 1.30
CA TYR A 601 -27.90 24.13 0.22
C TYR A 601 -29.29 23.61 -0.16
N HIS A 602 -29.67 23.77 -1.45
CA HIS A 602 -31.04 23.51 -1.94
C HIS A 602 -31.10 22.63 -3.20
N GLU A 603 -30.04 21.83 -3.44
CA GLU A 603 -30.02 20.98 -4.62
C GLU A 603 -30.47 19.53 -4.34
N GLY A 604 -30.73 19.19 -3.06
CA GLY A 604 -31.15 17.85 -2.64
C GLY A 604 -29.99 16.86 -2.57
N LEU A 605 -30.31 15.58 -2.39
CA LEU A 605 -29.31 14.52 -2.37
C LEU A 605 -28.69 14.34 -3.75
N LYS A 606 -27.36 14.08 -3.76
CA LYS A 606 -26.56 13.83 -4.97
C LYS A 606 -25.58 12.70 -4.72
N TYR A 607 -25.73 11.63 -5.48
CA TYR A 607 -24.87 10.46 -5.44
C TYR A 607 -24.35 10.15 -6.85
N PRO A 608 -23.06 9.80 -7.01
CA PRO A 608 -22.46 9.57 -8.31
C PRO A 608 -22.89 8.24 -8.92
N HIS A 609 -23.14 8.25 -10.24
CA HIS A 609 -23.42 7.07 -11.05
C HIS A 609 -22.77 7.19 -12.42
N LEU A 610 -22.52 6.05 -13.06
CA LEU A 610 -22.20 6.01 -14.48
C LEU A 610 -23.44 5.63 -15.28
N GLU A 611 -23.84 6.47 -16.22
CA GLU A 611 -24.91 6.21 -17.16
C GLU A 611 -24.37 5.91 -18.56
N ARG A 612 -24.96 4.90 -19.21
CA ARG A 612 -24.55 4.49 -20.56
C ARG A 612 -24.91 5.55 -21.61
N ASP A 613 -23.90 6.05 -22.34
CA ASP A 613 -24.11 6.86 -23.55
C ASP A 613 -24.27 5.95 -24.78
N LYS A 614 -25.51 5.65 -25.15
CA LYS A 614 -25.82 4.73 -26.25
C LYS A 614 -25.40 5.26 -27.64
N SER A 615 -24.99 6.52 -27.76
CA SER A 615 -24.46 7.09 -29.00
C SER A 615 -23.01 6.72 -29.28
N LYS A 616 -22.30 6.19 -28.28
CA LYS A 616 -20.89 5.77 -28.33
C LYS A 616 -20.73 4.26 -28.18
N PRO A 617 -19.62 3.67 -28.63
CA PRO A 617 -19.28 2.28 -28.33
C PRO A 617 -19.20 2.01 -26.82
N ASP A 618 -19.46 0.79 -26.37
CA ASP A 618 -19.36 0.40 -24.97
C ASP A 618 -17.98 -0.19 -24.65
N TRP A 619 -16.95 0.63 -24.70
CA TRP A 619 -15.60 0.16 -24.43
C TRP A 619 -15.36 -0.16 -22.95
N LEU A 620 -16.03 0.56 -22.05
CA LEU A 620 -15.96 0.25 -20.62
C LEU A 620 -16.60 -1.12 -20.31
N GLY A 621 -17.75 -1.44 -20.93
CA GLY A 621 -18.35 -2.76 -20.80
C GLY A 621 -17.48 -3.87 -21.40
N GLU A 622 -16.78 -3.59 -22.51
CA GLU A 622 -15.82 -4.54 -23.11
C GLU A 622 -14.57 -4.75 -22.23
N LEU A 623 -14.10 -3.70 -21.58
CA LEU A 623 -12.95 -3.73 -20.68
C LEU A 623 -13.16 -4.74 -19.53
N TYR A 624 -14.36 -4.79 -18.97
CA TYR A 624 -14.70 -5.68 -17.85
C TYR A 624 -15.09 -7.11 -18.24
N LYS A 625 -15.18 -7.44 -19.54
CA LYS A 625 -15.46 -8.82 -19.97
C LYS A 625 -14.25 -9.73 -19.74
N ALA A 626 -14.52 -10.94 -19.25
CA ALA A 626 -13.51 -12.00 -19.17
C ALA A 626 -12.85 -12.24 -20.53
N LYS A 627 -11.56 -12.47 -20.53
CA LYS A 627 -10.77 -12.78 -21.74
C LYS A 627 -10.64 -14.28 -21.93
#